data_2f79a2c767bb3d34c707243b7d4194d3
#
_entry.id   2f79a2c767bb3d34c707243b7d4194d3
#
_cell.length_a   1.000
_cell.length_b   1.000
_cell.length_c   1.000
_cell.angle_alpha   90.00
_cell.angle_beta   90.00
_cell.angle_gamma   90.00
#
_symmetry.space_group_name_H-M   'P 1'
#
loop_
_entity.id
_entity.type
_entity.pdbx_description
1 polymer ?
#
loop_
_entity_poly.entity_id
_entity_poly.type
_entity_poly.pdbx_seq_one_letter_code
_entity_poly.pdbx_strand_id
1 'polypeptide(L)'
;QRRGVEVQFICRCHPGHMSDMITRQGFQLSLLPEPEQDEQYINGKEDYAAWLGVTQEEDAEQTINVLGSEHPHWLIVDHYGLNRQWEKSLRPYVNKIMIIDDLARPHDCDLLLDQNYFREPNLRYKGLLPEHCLTMLGPKYALLRRDFHQAKQFARMRGNGIARALVYFGGSDPDNLTGSVLESMDCSYLRNVLVDVVVGPNNPHMDQLKEQASNRPGTRLHIQPEGFTELMLRADICIGAGGTTTWERLC
;
A
#
# COMPACT_ATOMS: atom_id res chain seq x y z
N GLN A 1 9.73 8.05 14.85
CA GLN A 1 10.27 9.37 15.21
C GLN A 1 9.47 10.07 16.32
N ARG A 2 8.13 10.19 16.24
CA ARG A 2 7.32 10.91 17.26
C ARG A 2 7.43 10.34 18.69
N ARG A 3 7.96 9.14 18.86
CA ARG A 3 8.24 8.49 20.16
C ARG A 3 9.74 8.39 20.47
N GLY A 4 10.59 9.17 19.78
CA GLY A 4 12.04 9.12 19.94
C GLY A 4 12.70 7.91 19.29
N VAL A 5 12.01 7.19 18.41
CA VAL A 5 12.58 6.08 17.64
C VAL A 5 13.21 6.65 16.37
N GLU A 6 14.45 6.28 16.12
CA GLU A 6 15.12 6.54 14.84
C GLU A 6 14.58 5.57 13.78
N VAL A 7 14.26 6.10 12.61
CA VAL A 7 13.68 5.35 11.50
C VAL A 7 14.42 5.72 10.22
N GLN A 8 14.96 4.71 9.55
CA GLN A 8 15.58 4.81 8.24
C GLN A 8 14.78 3.95 7.25
N PHE A 9 14.61 4.45 6.04
CA PHE A 9 14.05 3.69 4.93
C PHE A 9 15.16 3.23 4.01
N ILE A 10 15.04 2.01 3.50
CA ILE A 10 15.86 1.47 2.42
C ILE A 10 14.90 1.13 1.29
N CYS A 11 15.07 1.77 0.15
CA CYS A 11 14.21 1.57 -1.01
C CYS A 11 15.08 1.38 -2.26
N ARG A 12 14.60 0.55 -3.20
CA ARG A 12 15.25 0.45 -4.50
C ARG A 12 14.77 1.57 -5.42
N CYS A 13 15.69 2.07 -6.23
CA CYS A 13 15.40 3.08 -7.24
C CYS A 13 14.64 2.43 -8.42
N HIS A 14 13.31 2.54 -8.40
CA HIS A 14 12.44 2.14 -9.50
C HIS A 14 11.72 3.36 -10.07
N PRO A 15 11.29 3.36 -11.33
CA PRO A 15 10.41 4.40 -11.85
C PRO A 15 9.17 4.56 -10.97
N GLY A 16 8.90 5.79 -10.50
CA GLY A 16 7.75 6.07 -9.64
C GLY A 16 7.95 5.79 -8.14
N HIS A 17 9.18 5.52 -7.68
CA HIS A 17 9.48 5.32 -6.26
C HIS A 17 9.08 6.55 -5.41
N MET A 18 8.82 6.33 -4.12
CA MET A 18 8.26 7.34 -3.20
C MET A 18 9.33 8.11 -2.41
N SER A 19 10.57 8.18 -2.88
CA SER A 19 11.70 8.80 -2.16
C SER A 19 11.43 10.24 -1.74
N ASP A 20 10.87 11.05 -2.64
CA ASP A 20 10.54 12.44 -2.35
C ASP A 20 9.53 12.60 -1.22
N MET A 21 8.55 11.70 -1.16
CA MET A 21 7.56 11.72 -0.08
C MET A 21 8.19 11.32 1.26
N ILE A 22 9.06 10.33 1.28
CA ILE A 22 9.76 9.86 2.48
C ILE A 22 10.65 10.97 3.03
N THR A 23 11.45 11.61 2.18
CA THR A 23 12.37 12.68 2.58
C THR A 23 11.64 13.96 3.01
N ARG A 24 10.53 14.33 2.35
CA ARG A 24 9.69 15.46 2.77
C ARG A 24 9.07 15.26 4.15
N GLN A 25 8.85 14.01 4.57
CA GLN A 25 8.39 13.69 5.91
C GLN A 25 9.51 13.67 6.97
N GLY A 26 10.76 13.95 6.55
CA GLY A 26 11.91 14.06 7.45
C GLY A 26 12.51 12.71 7.87
N PHE A 27 12.26 11.64 7.12
CA PHE A 27 12.90 10.36 7.35
C PHE A 27 14.24 10.27 6.62
N GLN A 28 15.16 9.52 7.21
CA GLN A 28 16.38 9.11 6.52
C GLN A 28 16.03 8.07 5.45
N LEU A 29 16.65 8.19 4.28
CA LEU A 29 16.43 7.30 3.16
C LEU A 29 17.76 6.90 2.53
N SER A 30 17.96 5.61 2.35
CA SER A 30 19.01 5.04 1.51
C SER A 30 18.40 4.42 0.27
N LEU A 31 18.90 4.79 -0.91
CA LEU A 31 18.44 4.23 -2.18
C LEU A 31 19.41 3.13 -2.61
N LEU A 32 18.89 1.94 -2.85
CA LEU A 32 19.58 0.89 -3.56
C LEU A 32 19.62 1.23 -5.05
N PRO A 33 20.63 0.74 -5.80
CA PRO A 33 20.77 1.01 -7.21
C PRO A 33 19.52 0.67 -8.02
N GLU A 34 19.32 1.38 -9.12
CA GLU A 34 18.31 1.03 -10.12
C GLU A 34 18.67 -0.33 -10.73
N PRO A 35 17.70 -1.23 -10.92
CA PRO A 35 17.95 -2.51 -11.60
C PRO A 35 18.46 -2.27 -13.02
N GLU A 36 19.43 -3.04 -13.46
CA GLU A 36 19.74 -3.11 -14.89
C GLU A 36 18.51 -3.67 -15.61
N GLN A 37 18.10 -3.00 -16.71
CA GLN A 37 16.92 -3.40 -17.48
C GLN A 37 17.20 -4.76 -18.16
N ASP A 38 16.88 -5.85 -17.48
CA ASP A 38 16.95 -7.19 -18.03
C ASP A 38 15.52 -7.65 -18.38
N GLU A 39 15.26 -7.92 -19.65
CA GLU A 39 13.95 -8.35 -20.17
C GLU A 39 13.41 -9.62 -19.48
N GLN A 40 14.27 -10.37 -18.80
CA GLN A 40 13.90 -11.59 -18.08
C GLN A 40 12.98 -11.32 -16.88
N TYR A 41 13.03 -10.12 -16.27
CA TYR A 41 12.22 -9.78 -15.10
C TYR A 41 10.84 -9.19 -15.43
N ILE A 42 10.55 -8.88 -16.71
CA ILE A 42 9.34 -8.16 -17.13
C ILE A 42 8.14 -9.09 -17.39
N ASN A 43 8.32 -10.39 -17.55
CA ASN A 43 7.32 -11.28 -18.15
C ASN A 43 6.46 -12.14 -17.21
N GLY A 44 6.56 -12.01 -15.89
CA GLY A 44 5.77 -12.82 -14.95
C GLY A 44 4.63 -12.04 -14.29
N LYS A 45 3.41 -12.13 -14.80
CA LYS A 45 2.21 -11.48 -14.21
C LYS A 45 1.86 -11.97 -12.78
N GLU A 46 2.46 -13.06 -12.30
CA GLU A 46 2.20 -13.65 -10.97
C GLU A 46 3.49 -13.80 -10.12
N ASP A 47 4.65 -13.48 -10.66
CA ASP A 47 5.91 -13.59 -9.92
C ASP A 47 6.30 -12.25 -9.32
N TYR A 48 5.98 -12.06 -8.03
CA TYR A 48 6.39 -10.88 -7.27
C TYR A 48 7.92 -10.67 -7.22
N ALA A 49 8.73 -11.70 -7.50
CA ALA A 49 10.17 -11.58 -7.62
C ALA A 49 10.57 -10.59 -8.73
N ALA A 50 9.80 -10.51 -9.80
CA ALA A 50 10.01 -9.54 -10.88
C ALA A 50 9.89 -8.08 -10.39
N TRP A 51 9.14 -7.82 -9.32
CA TRP A 51 8.99 -6.47 -8.75
C TRP A 51 10.27 -5.97 -8.07
N LEU A 52 11.16 -6.89 -7.70
CA LEU A 52 12.44 -6.53 -7.11
C LEU A 52 13.43 -5.98 -8.16
N GLY A 53 13.35 -6.48 -9.39
CA GLY A 53 14.19 -6.07 -10.52
C GLY A 53 15.64 -6.57 -10.46
N VAL A 54 16.02 -7.26 -9.38
CA VAL A 54 17.31 -7.91 -9.16
C VAL A 54 17.11 -9.24 -8.46
N THR A 55 18.17 -10.05 -8.30
CA THR A 55 18.06 -11.27 -7.50
C THR A 55 17.91 -10.94 -6.01
N GLN A 56 17.36 -11.87 -5.23
CA GLN A 56 17.24 -11.69 -3.78
C GLN A 56 18.61 -11.66 -3.07
N GLU A 57 19.58 -12.38 -3.61
CA GLU A 57 20.96 -12.39 -3.14
C GLU A 57 21.60 -11.02 -3.33
N GLU A 58 21.44 -10.41 -4.50
CA GLU A 58 21.96 -9.08 -4.79
C GLU A 58 21.28 -8.00 -3.92
N ASP A 59 19.96 -8.06 -3.80
CA ASP A 59 19.21 -7.11 -2.95
C ASP A 59 19.62 -7.24 -1.48
N ALA A 60 19.81 -8.47 -1.00
CA ALA A 60 20.28 -8.72 0.37
C ALA A 60 21.69 -8.15 0.59
N GLU A 61 22.62 -8.37 -0.33
CA GLU A 61 23.99 -7.84 -0.24
C GLU A 61 23.99 -6.30 -0.23
N GLN A 62 23.24 -5.68 -1.12
CA GLN A 62 23.12 -4.22 -1.17
C GLN A 62 22.47 -3.67 0.10
N THR A 63 21.47 -4.33 0.65
CA THR A 63 20.82 -3.94 1.91
C THR A 63 21.81 -4.07 3.09
N ILE A 64 22.58 -5.17 3.16
CA ILE A 64 23.62 -5.38 4.19
C ILE A 64 24.67 -4.28 4.11
N ASN A 65 25.11 -3.91 2.91
CA ASN A 65 26.07 -2.82 2.71
C ASN A 65 25.55 -1.47 3.22
N VAL A 66 24.26 -1.21 3.04
CA VAL A 66 23.61 0.02 3.58
C VAL A 66 23.53 -0.03 5.11
N LEU A 67 23.25 -1.18 5.70
CA LEU A 67 23.24 -1.34 7.17
C LEU A 67 24.64 -1.16 7.77
N GLY A 68 25.69 -1.54 7.05
CA GLY A 68 27.09 -1.38 7.49
C GLY A 68 27.36 -2.10 8.83
N SER A 69 27.85 -1.35 9.81
CA SER A 69 28.10 -1.84 11.18
C SER A 69 26.91 -1.63 12.13
N GLU A 70 25.84 -1.00 11.67
CA GLU A 70 24.65 -0.78 12.48
C GLU A 70 23.85 -2.06 12.60
N HIS A 71 23.41 -2.36 13.83
CA HIS A 71 22.51 -3.48 14.09
C HIS A 71 21.15 -2.92 14.53
N PRO A 72 20.23 -2.63 13.60
CA PRO A 72 18.93 -2.08 13.95
C PRO A 72 18.16 -3.06 14.84
N HIS A 73 17.40 -2.52 15.79
CA HIS A 73 16.54 -3.32 16.67
C HIS A 73 15.45 -4.05 15.90
N TRP A 74 14.95 -3.43 14.83
CA TRP A 74 13.94 -3.99 13.96
C TRP A 74 14.25 -3.69 12.50
N LEU A 75 14.21 -4.72 11.66
CA LEU A 75 14.06 -4.61 10.21
C LEU A 75 12.59 -4.89 9.88
N ILE A 76 11.91 -3.90 9.29
CA ILE A 76 10.51 -4.05 8.85
C ILE A 76 10.52 -4.21 7.34
N VAL A 77 9.96 -5.31 6.85
CA VAL A 77 9.91 -5.67 5.43
C VAL A 77 8.47 -5.60 4.94
N ASP A 78 8.22 -4.78 3.93
CA ASP A 78 6.93 -4.60 3.27
C ASP A 78 7.15 -4.68 1.76
N HIS A 79 7.42 -5.88 1.25
CA HIS A 79 7.69 -6.11 -0.17
C HIS A 79 7.44 -7.57 -0.57
N TYR A 80 6.52 -7.79 -1.51
CA TYR A 80 6.16 -9.13 -1.96
C TYR A 80 7.28 -9.90 -2.70
N GLY A 81 8.23 -9.20 -3.32
CA GLY A 81 9.37 -9.83 -4.00
C GLY A 81 10.41 -10.43 -3.05
N LEU A 82 10.39 -10.10 -1.75
CA LEU A 82 11.33 -10.62 -0.76
C LEU A 82 10.74 -11.84 -0.06
N ASN A 83 11.54 -12.88 0.17
CA ASN A 83 11.10 -14.12 0.75
C ASN A 83 12.00 -14.57 1.93
N ARG A 84 11.69 -15.75 2.46
CA ARG A 84 12.40 -16.37 3.58
C ARG A 84 13.93 -16.47 3.39
N GLN A 85 14.42 -16.64 2.15
CA GLN A 85 15.85 -16.74 1.88
C GLN A 85 16.53 -15.39 2.09
N TRP A 86 15.95 -14.32 1.56
CA TRP A 86 16.41 -12.96 1.80
C TRP A 86 16.43 -12.62 3.29
N GLU A 87 15.37 -12.93 4.01
CA GLU A 87 15.24 -12.70 5.46
C GLU A 87 16.36 -13.40 6.24
N LYS A 88 16.66 -14.66 5.89
CA LYS A 88 17.77 -15.41 6.50
C LYS A 88 19.14 -14.77 6.23
N SER A 89 19.35 -14.18 5.06
CA SER A 89 20.59 -13.48 4.73
C SER A 89 20.76 -12.22 5.59
N LEU A 90 19.66 -11.53 5.93
CA LEU A 90 19.67 -10.33 6.77
C LEU A 90 19.72 -10.63 8.28
N ARG A 91 19.34 -11.84 8.69
CA ARG A 91 19.26 -12.23 10.11
C ARG A 91 20.51 -11.94 10.93
N PRO A 92 21.75 -12.15 10.45
CA PRO A 92 22.97 -11.85 11.21
C PRO A 92 23.20 -10.36 11.46
N TYR A 93 22.56 -9.48 10.73
CA TYR A 93 22.79 -8.02 10.71
C TYR A 93 21.72 -7.21 11.45
N VAL A 94 20.67 -7.88 11.97
CA VAL A 94 19.54 -7.21 12.62
C VAL A 94 19.10 -7.98 13.85
N ASN A 95 18.56 -7.29 14.86
CA ASN A 95 18.11 -7.97 16.07
C ASN A 95 16.80 -8.72 15.87
N LYS A 96 15.83 -8.09 15.16
CA LYS A 96 14.51 -8.67 14.90
C LYS A 96 14.02 -8.30 13.52
N ILE A 97 13.24 -9.21 12.92
CA ILE A 97 12.59 -9.01 11.63
C ILE A 97 11.07 -9.01 11.79
N MET A 98 10.44 -7.98 11.29
CA MET A 98 8.98 -7.89 11.14
C MET A 98 8.63 -7.93 9.65
N ILE A 99 7.69 -8.79 9.29
CA ILE A 99 7.16 -8.91 7.92
C ILE A 99 5.73 -8.40 7.87
N ILE A 100 5.43 -7.62 6.85
CA ILE A 100 4.08 -7.24 6.44
C ILE A 100 3.78 -8.01 5.16
N ASP A 101 2.97 -9.07 5.27
CA ASP A 101 2.68 -9.97 4.15
C ASP A 101 1.31 -10.65 4.32
N ASP A 102 0.58 -10.79 3.24
CA ASP A 102 -0.74 -11.42 3.20
C ASP A 102 -0.86 -12.58 2.19
N LEU A 103 0.28 -13.08 1.70
CA LEU A 103 0.32 -14.15 0.70
C LEU A 103 0.34 -15.56 1.30
N ALA A 104 0.34 -15.71 2.62
CA ALA A 104 0.41 -17.00 3.32
C ALA A 104 1.59 -17.88 2.86
N ARG A 105 2.78 -17.32 2.85
CA ARG A 105 4.02 -17.99 2.42
C ARG A 105 5.01 -18.14 3.58
N PRO A 106 6.04 -18.98 3.45
CA PRO A 106 7.04 -19.19 4.50
C PRO A 106 7.89 -17.93 4.74
N HIS A 107 8.12 -17.59 6.04
CA HIS A 107 9.00 -16.51 6.46
C HIS A 107 9.96 -16.94 7.57
N ASP A 108 11.05 -16.19 7.72
CA ASP A 108 11.98 -16.25 8.86
C ASP A 108 11.94 -14.92 9.62
N CYS A 109 10.92 -14.74 10.45
CA CYS A 109 10.65 -13.49 11.14
C CYS A 109 10.31 -13.67 12.61
N ASP A 110 10.39 -12.58 13.38
CA ASP A 110 10.00 -12.52 14.80
C ASP A 110 8.55 -12.04 14.96
N LEU A 111 8.05 -11.31 13.97
CA LEU A 111 6.68 -10.79 13.94
C LEU A 111 6.16 -10.79 12.50
N LEU A 112 4.95 -11.30 12.31
CA LEU A 112 4.22 -11.19 11.05
C LEU A 112 2.95 -10.39 11.25
N LEU A 113 2.73 -9.44 10.35
CA LEU A 113 1.49 -8.68 10.24
C LEU A 113 0.76 -9.04 8.94
N ASP A 114 -0.45 -9.60 9.07
CA ASP A 114 -1.42 -9.73 8.00
C ASP A 114 -2.74 -9.06 8.44
N GLN A 115 -2.98 -7.86 7.95
CA GLN A 115 -4.13 -7.04 8.34
C GLN A 115 -5.45 -7.46 7.69
N ASN A 116 -5.42 -8.44 6.78
CA ASN A 116 -6.61 -8.85 6.05
C ASN A 116 -7.51 -9.75 6.90
N TYR A 117 -8.80 -9.74 6.56
CA TYR A 117 -9.79 -10.59 7.22
C TYR A 117 -9.78 -12.00 6.62
N PHE A 118 -9.58 -12.98 7.48
CA PHE A 118 -9.75 -14.40 7.14
C PHE A 118 -10.62 -15.08 8.19
N ARG A 119 -11.40 -16.05 7.77
CA ARG A 119 -12.29 -16.80 8.67
C ARG A 119 -11.52 -17.54 9.76
N GLU A 120 -10.36 -18.11 9.41
CA GLU A 120 -9.51 -18.89 10.31
C GLU A 120 -8.05 -18.41 10.20
N PRO A 121 -7.73 -17.20 10.70
CA PRO A 121 -6.43 -16.59 10.46
C PRO A 121 -5.26 -17.40 11.05
N ASN A 122 -5.46 -18.07 12.18
CA ASN A 122 -4.40 -18.86 12.83
C ASN A 122 -3.99 -20.12 12.03
N LEU A 123 -4.88 -20.64 11.19
CA LEU A 123 -4.56 -21.79 10.33
C LEU A 123 -3.76 -21.38 9.09
N ARG A 124 -3.91 -20.13 8.67
CA ARG A 124 -3.32 -19.60 7.46
C ARG A 124 -1.78 -19.69 7.43
N TYR A 125 -1.14 -19.48 8.58
CA TYR A 125 0.32 -19.49 8.72
C TYR A 125 0.87 -20.71 9.46
N LYS A 126 0.05 -21.73 9.68
CA LYS A 126 0.46 -22.95 10.39
C LYS A 126 1.58 -23.67 9.62
N GLY A 127 2.74 -23.85 10.28
CA GLY A 127 3.92 -24.50 9.69
C GLY A 127 4.71 -23.63 8.70
N LEU A 128 4.31 -22.36 8.49
CA LEU A 128 5.00 -21.42 7.61
C LEU A 128 5.98 -20.50 8.33
N LEU A 129 5.81 -20.31 9.63
CA LEU A 129 6.58 -19.40 10.47
C LEU A 129 7.39 -20.14 11.52
N PRO A 130 8.49 -19.55 12.03
CA PRO A 130 9.19 -20.06 13.20
C PRO A 130 8.26 -20.12 14.43
N GLU A 131 8.49 -21.08 15.34
CA GLU A 131 7.69 -21.26 16.56
C GLU A 131 7.67 -20.01 17.47
N HIS A 132 8.76 -19.23 17.47
CA HIS A 132 8.88 -18.01 18.28
C HIS A 132 8.19 -16.79 17.62
N CYS A 133 7.75 -16.90 16.36
CA CYS A 133 7.17 -15.77 15.63
C CYS A 133 5.82 -15.36 16.23
N LEU A 134 5.71 -14.10 16.59
CA LEU A 134 4.42 -13.50 16.96
C LEU A 134 3.62 -13.15 15.71
N THR A 135 2.31 -13.34 15.76
CA THR A 135 1.44 -13.02 14.63
C THR A 135 0.42 -11.94 15.01
N MET A 136 0.29 -10.94 14.16
CA MET A 136 -0.74 -9.90 14.21
C MET A 136 -1.67 -10.11 13.02
N LEU A 137 -2.75 -10.87 13.22
CA LEU A 137 -3.65 -11.29 12.15
C LEU A 137 -5.01 -10.61 12.27
N GLY A 138 -5.46 -10.10 11.13
CA GLY A 138 -6.78 -9.51 10.96
C GLY A 138 -6.86 -7.99 11.13
N PRO A 139 -8.05 -7.42 10.86
CA PRO A 139 -8.28 -5.97 10.75
C PRO A 139 -7.95 -5.14 11.98
N LYS A 140 -7.99 -5.75 13.16
CA LYS A 140 -7.64 -5.05 14.41
C LYS A 140 -6.18 -4.55 14.45
N TYR A 141 -5.34 -5.09 13.57
CA TYR A 141 -3.94 -4.70 13.42
C TYR A 141 -3.69 -3.88 12.16
N ALA A 142 -4.74 -3.43 11.47
CA ALA A 142 -4.60 -2.61 10.28
C ALA A 142 -3.76 -1.36 10.55
N LEU A 143 -2.78 -1.11 9.67
CA LEU A 143 -1.90 0.05 9.73
C LEU A 143 -2.64 1.28 9.19
N LEU A 144 -3.35 1.96 10.07
CA LEU A 144 -4.13 3.14 9.72
C LEU A 144 -3.41 4.41 10.15
N ARG A 145 -3.45 5.43 9.30
CA ARG A 145 -2.98 6.77 9.63
C ARG A 145 -3.86 7.37 10.73
N ARG A 146 -3.27 8.24 11.55
CA ARG A 146 -3.97 8.86 12.68
C ARG A 146 -5.17 9.71 12.28
N ASP A 147 -5.10 10.34 11.12
CA ASP A 147 -6.18 11.16 10.59
C ASP A 147 -7.49 10.38 10.43
N PHE A 148 -7.44 9.08 10.08
CA PHE A 148 -8.64 8.23 10.05
C PHE A 148 -9.24 8.02 11.44
N HIS A 149 -8.41 7.75 12.45
CA HIS A 149 -8.92 7.64 13.83
C HIS A 149 -9.54 8.94 14.35
N GLN A 150 -8.95 10.08 13.99
CA GLN A 150 -9.50 11.39 14.36
C GLN A 150 -10.79 11.68 13.59
N ALA A 151 -10.86 11.29 12.32
CA ALA A 151 -12.02 11.49 11.46
C ALA A 151 -13.25 10.73 11.94
N LYS A 152 -13.08 9.58 12.57
CA LYS A 152 -14.19 8.77 13.10
C LYS A 152 -15.16 9.56 13.98
N GLN A 153 -14.67 10.48 14.79
CA GLN A 153 -15.51 11.32 15.65
C GLN A 153 -16.39 12.31 14.88
N PHE A 154 -16.06 12.56 13.60
CA PHE A 154 -16.83 13.41 12.69
C PHE A 154 -17.67 12.60 11.71
N ALA A 155 -17.66 11.27 11.81
CA ALA A 155 -18.46 10.41 10.97
C ALA A 155 -19.95 10.68 11.20
N ARG A 156 -20.68 10.93 10.10
CA ARG A 156 -22.11 11.19 10.14
C ARG A 156 -22.92 9.92 9.86
N MET A 157 -24.11 9.84 10.42
CA MET A 157 -25.10 8.87 9.98
C MET A 157 -25.48 9.18 8.52
N ARG A 158 -25.36 8.19 7.65
CA ARG A 158 -25.74 8.33 6.25
C ARG A 158 -27.25 8.11 6.10
N GLY A 159 -27.91 8.95 5.30
CA GLY A 159 -29.32 8.80 4.97
C GLY A 159 -29.57 7.71 3.93
N ASN A 160 -30.83 7.56 3.52
CA ASN A 160 -31.24 6.53 2.56
C ASN A 160 -30.92 6.90 1.09
N GLY A 161 -30.37 8.08 0.82
CA GLY A 161 -30.01 8.52 -0.53
C GLY A 161 -28.51 8.62 -0.72
N ILE A 162 -28.06 8.38 -1.96
CA ILE A 162 -26.66 8.57 -2.37
C ILE A 162 -26.58 9.90 -3.11
N ALA A 163 -26.02 10.92 -2.48
CA ALA A 163 -25.78 12.22 -3.09
C ALA A 163 -24.31 12.39 -3.54
N ARG A 164 -23.38 11.66 -2.92
CA ARG A 164 -21.95 11.77 -3.20
C ARG A 164 -21.27 10.41 -3.15
N ALA A 165 -20.50 10.10 -4.19
CA ALA A 165 -19.65 8.93 -4.29
C ALA A 165 -18.18 9.32 -4.25
N LEU A 166 -17.34 8.49 -3.60
CA LEU A 166 -15.88 8.54 -3.69
C LEU A 166 -15.41 7.32 -4.47
N VAL A 167 -14.60 7.54 -5.50
CA VAL A 167 -14.01 6.49 -6.34
C VAL A 167 -12.49 6.49 -6.15
N TYR A 168 -11.93 5.34 -5.72
CA TYR A 168 -10.50 5.17 -5.51
C TYR A 168 -10.08 3.70 -5.62
N PHE A 169 -9.30 3.36 -6.64
CA PHE A 169 -8.79 2.02 -6.92
C PHE A 169 -7.28 1.89 -6.66
N GLY A 170 -6.70 2.77 -5.85
CA GLY A 170 -5.28 2.82 -5.60
C GLY A 170 -4.57 3.90 -6.43
N GLY A 171 -3.26 4.04 -6.22
CA GLY A 171 -2.50 5.11 -6.85
C GLY A 171 -2.29 4.92 -8.35
N SER A 172 -2.04 3.69 -8.78
CA SER A 172 -1.71 3.36 -10.18
C SER A 172 -2.93 2.93 -11.00
N ASP A 173 -3.83 2.10 -10.45
CA ASP A 173 -5.02 1.58 -11.15
C ASP A 173 -4.72 1.15 -12.61
N PRO A 174 -3.84 0.15 -12.83
CA PRO A 174 -3.34 -0.19 -14.16
C PRO A 174 -4.43 -0.69 -15.11
N ASP A 175 -5.50 -1.29 -14.57
CA ASP A 175 -6.63 -1.82 -15.33
C ASP A 175 -7.72 -0.76 -15.63
N ASN A 176 -7.50 0.50 -15.21
CA ASN A 176 -8.44 1.60 -15.39
C ASN A 176 -9.86 1.32 -14.87
N LEU A 177 -9.95 0.70 -13.70
CA LEU A 177 -11.24 0.46 -13.05
C LEU A 177 -11.95 1.76 -12.68
N THR A 178 -11.19 2.81 -12.39
CA THR A 178 -11.70 4.17 -12.17
C THR A 178 -12.48 4.67 -13.38
N GLY A 179 -11.92 4.55 -14.58
CA GLY A 179 -12.58 4.95 -15.84
C GLY A 179 -13.85 4.14 -16.11
N SER A 180 -13.81 2.83 -15.88
CA SER A 180 -14.97 1.95 -16.03
C SER A 180 -16.12 2.31 -15.08
N VAL A 181 -15.80 2.73 -13.84
CA VAL A 181 -16.82 3.22 -12.88
C VAL A 181 -17.41 4.54 -13.37
N LEU A 182 -16.59 5.50 -13.84
CA LEU A 182 -17.07 6.77 -14.36
C LEU A 182 -18.03 6.58 -15.55
N GLU A 183 -17.70 5.71 -16.48
CA GLU A 183 -18.59 5.33 -17.60
C GLU A 183 -19.92 4.75 -17.10
N SER A 184 -19.86 3.84 -16.13
CA SER A 184 -21.04 3.22 -15.53
C SER A 184 -21.94 4.24 -14.79
N MET A 185 -21.33 5.29 -14.23
CA MET A 185 -22.03 6.35 -13.51
C MET A 185 -22.62 7.44 -14.43
N ASP A 186 -22.29 7.45 -15.71
CA ASP A 186 -22.87 8.39 -16.68
C ASP A 186 -24.25 7.94 -17.21
N CYS A 187 -25.05 7.36 -16.33
CA CYS A 187 -26.44 7.01 -16.63
C CYS A 187 -27.41 8.02 -16.01
N SER A 188 -28.65 8.07 -16.55
CA SER A 188 -29.66 9.05 -16.14
C SER A 188 -29.98 9.03 -14.64
N TYR A 189 -29.94 7.85 -14.02
CA TYR A 189 -30.26 7.65 -12.59
C TYR A 189 -29.14 8.16 -11.64
N LEU A 190 -27.88 8.16 -12.09
CA LEU A 190 -26.72 8.54 -11.29
C LEU A 190 -26.16 9.92 -11.66
N ARG A 191 -26.71 10.58 -12.67
CA ARG A 191 -26.20 11.86 -13.19
C ARG A 191 -26.16 12.98 -12.14
N ASN A 192 -27.05 12.94 -11.15
CA ASN A 192 -27.11 13.94 -10.06
C ASN A 192 -26.18 13.58 -8.87
N VAL A 193 -25.55 12.40 -8.86
CA VAL A 193 -24.60 12.02 -7.83
C VAL A 193 -23.29 12.76 -8.07
N LEU A 194 -22.84 13.52 -7.07
CA LEU A 194 -21.51 14.12 -7.08
C LEU A 194 -20.45 13.03 -6.94
N VAL A 195 -19.39 13.11 -7.74
CA VAL A 195 -18.34 12.10 -7.72
C VAL A 195 -16.98 12.74 -7.45
N ASP A 196 -16.36 12.35 -6.36
CA ASP A 196 -14.95 12.63 -6.09
C ASP A 196 -14.12 11.42 -6.54
N VAL A 197 -13.23 11.63 -7.50
CA VAL A 197 -12.31 10.60 -8.03
C VAL A 197 -10.94 10.90 -7.49
N VAL A 198 -10.30 9.92 -6.89
CA VAL A 198 -8.92 10.06 -6.39
C VAL A 198 -8.00 9.12 -7.16
N VAL A 199 -6.87 9.65 -7.61
CA VAL A 199 -5.83 8.88 -8.33
C VAL A 199 -4.43 9.28 -7.83
N GLY A 200 -3.46 8.43 -8.06
CA GLY A 200 -2.04 8.79 -7.85
C GLY A 200 -1.49 9.63 -9.01
N PRO A 201 -0.35 10.32 -8.80
CA PRO A 201 0.25 11.18 -9.80
C PRO A 201 0.76 10.43 -11.03
N ASN A 202 1.10 9.15 -10.86
CA ASN A 202 1.65 8.29 -11.91
C ASN A 202 0.59 7.35 -12.52
N ASN A 203 -0.70 7.68 -12.40
CA ASN A 203 -1.76 6.88 -13.01
C ASN A 203 -1.61 6.90 -14.54
N PRO A 204 -1.49 5.73 -15.23
CA PRO A 204 -1.25 5.67 -16.66
C PRO A 204 -2.43 6.16 -17.51
N HIS A 205 -3.63 6.27 -16.92
CA HIS A 205 -4.87 6.69 -17.59
C HIS A 205 -5.26 8.14 -17.28
N MET A 206 -4.32 8.95 -16.77
CA MET A 206 -4.57 10.30 -16.26
C MET A 206 -5.33 11.20 -17.25
N ASP A 207 -4.94 11.21 -18.52
CA ASP A 207 -5.55 12.10 -19.51
C ASP A 207 -6.97 11.67 -19.85
N GLN A 208 -7.22 10.36 -19.98
CA GLN A 208 -8.56 9.82 -20.15
C GLN A 208 -9.47 10.16 -18.95
N LEU A 209 -8.97 10.01 -17.73
CA LEU A 209 -9.73 10.31 -16.52
C LEU A 209 -10.04 11.80 -16.37
N LYS A 210 -9.15 12.70 -16.79
CA LYS A 210 -9.40 14.14 -16.85
C LYS A 210 -10.53 14.45 -17.83
N GLU A 211 -10.52 13.85 -19.01
CA GLU A 211 -11.56 14.01 -20.01
C GLU A 211 -12.91 13.50 -19.50
N GLN A 212 -12.98 12.28 -19.00
CA GLN A 212 -14.20 11.70 -18.43
C GLN A 212 -14.75 12.56 -17.28
N ALA A 213 -13.89 13.03 -16.37
CA ALA A 213 -14.30 13.87 -15.25
C ALA A 213 -14.84 15.23 -15.73
N SER A 214 -14.25 15.82 -16.77
CA SER A 214 -14.72 17.09 -17.34
C SER A 214 -16.07 16.96 -18.06
N ASN A 215 -16.31 15.83 -18.72
CA ASN A 215 -17.52 15.56 -19.50
C ASN A 215 -18.72 15.18 -18.60
N ARG A 216 -18.47 14.69 -17.37
CA ARG A 216 -19.54 14.34 -16.43
C ARG A 216 -19.77 15.45 -15.41
N PRO A 217 -20.94 16.13 -15.42
CA PRO A 217 -21.26 17.15 -14.42
C PRO A 217 -21.18 16.62 -12.99
N GLY A 218 -20.66 17.44 -12.07
CA GLY A 218 -20.54 17.07 -10.65
C GLY A 218 -19.39 16.09 -10.32
N THR A 219 -18.51 15.82 -11.28
CA THR A 219 -17.29 15.01 -11.05
C THR A 219 -16.09 15.91 -10.77
N ARG A 220 -15.28 15.53 -9.79
CA ARG A 220 -14.01 16.18 -9.45
C ARG A 220 -12.91 15.15 -9.39
N LEU A 221 -11.83 15.39 -10.14
CA LEU A 221 -10.62 14.58 -10.11
C LEU A 221 -9.62 15.20 -9.12
N HIS A 222 -9.17 14.39 -8.19
CA HIS A 222 -8.16 14.73 -7.17
C HIS A 222 -6.91 13.88 -7.40
N ILE A 223 -5.77 14.53 -7.56
CA ILE A 223 -4.48 13.84 -7.73
C ILE A 223 -3.75 13.89 -6.39
N GLN A 224 -3.62 12.74 -5.75
CA GLN A 224 -2.94 12.56 -4.46
C GLN A 224 -3.30 13.67 -3.43
N PRO A 225 -4.59 13.87 -3.09
CA PRO A 225 -5.01 14.96 -2.21
C PRO A 225 -4.51 14.73 -0.78
N GLU A 226 -4.08 15.79 -0.12
CA GLU A 226 -3.77 15.77 1.31
C GLU A 226 -5.03 15.49 2.17
N GLY A 227 -6.19 15.96 1.75
CA GLY A 227 -7.48 15.81 2.43
C GLY A 227 -8.28 14.56 2.04
N PHE A 228 -7.62 13.40 1.85
CA PHE A 228 -8.32 12.16 1.47
C PHE A 228 -9.37 11.72 2.51
N THR A 229 -9.07 11.91 3.77
CA THR A 229 -9.98 11.58 4.88
C THR A 229 -11.26 12.41 4.85
N GLU A 230 -11.18 13.71 4.50
CA GLU A 230 -12.35 14.58 4.35
C GLU A 230 -13.23 14.16 3.17
N LEU A 231 -12.61 13.67 2.07
CA LEU A 231 -13.38 13.12 0.95
C LEU A 231 -14.16 11.88 1.38
N MET A 232 -13.56 10.98 2.17
CA MET A 232 -14.25 9.80 2.72
C MET A 232 -15.39 10.19 3.67
N LEU A 233 -15.19 11.18 4.55
CA LEU A 233 -16.22 11.65 5.47
C LEU A 233 -17.46 12.22 4.75
N ARG A 234 -17.24 12.87 3.61
CA ARG A 234 -18.32 13.48 2.81
C ARG A 234 -19.07 12.47 1.93
N ALA A 235 -18.43 11.36 1.59
CA ALA A 235 -19.02 10.37 0.69
C ALA A 235 -20.15 9.59 1.38
N ASP A 236 -21.22 9.34 0.65
CA ASP A 236 -22.30 8.43 1.07
C ASP A 236 -21.94 6.98 0.71
N ILE A 237 -21.19 6.79 -0.39
CA ILE A 237 -20.68 5.50 -0.85
C ILE A 237 -19.23 5.66 -1.31
N CYS A 238 -18.42 4.63 -1.04
CA CYS A 238 -17.06 4.52 -1.57
C CYS A 238 -16.96 3.31 -2.48
N ILE A 239 -16.44 3.52 -3.68
CA ILE A 239 -16.19 2.48 -4.70
C ILE A 239 -14.68 2.36 -4.88
N GLY A 240 -14.13 1.16 -4.78
CA GLY A 240 -12.69 0.98 -4.91
C GLY A 240 -12.22 -0.43 -4.63
N ALA A 241 -10.94 -0.67 -4.86
CA ALA A 241 -10.28 -1.94 -4.64
C ALA A 241 -10.26 -2.37 -3.17
N GLY A 242 -10.02 -3.65 -2.94
CA GLY A 242 -9.61 -4.20 -1.65
C GLY A 242 -8.22 -3.68 -1.24
N GLY A 243 -7.76 -4.04 -0.05
CA GLY A 243 -6.48 -3.61 0.52
C GLY A 243 -6.64 -2.67 1.71
N THR A 244 -5.58 -1.95 2.08
CA THR A 244 -5.54 -1.07 3.28
C THR A 244 -6.69 -0.06 3.32
N THR A 245 -7.06 0.51 2.16
CA THR A 245 -8.16 1.48 2.04
C THR A 245 -9.51 0.91 2.47
N THR A 246 -9.70 -0.41 2.45
CA THR A 246 -10.90 -1.05 3.00
C THR A 246 -11.03 -0.77 4.50
N TRP A 247 -9.93 -0.86 5.22
CA TRP A 247 -9.90 -0.62 6.66
C TRP A 247 -10.00 0.86 7.00
N GLU A 248 -9.43 1.73 6.16
CA GLU A 248 -9.60 3.19 6.24
C GLU A 248 -11.08 3.60 6.11
N ARG A 249 -11.83 2.94 5.22
CA ARG A 249 -13.28 3.18 5.02
C ARG A 249 -14.15 2.67 6.17
N LEU A 250 -13.67 1.69 6.92
CA LEU A 250 -14.40 1.06 8.03
C LEU A 250 -14.06 1.64 9.41
N CYS A 251 -13.15 2.59 9.48
CA CYS A 251 -12.74 3.28 10.72
C CYS A 251 -13.80 4.19 11.37
#